data_62f727bcfc1936b9ed0a05d1ad32843c
#
_entry.id   62f727bcfc1936b9ed0a05d1ad32843c
#
_cell.length_a   1.000
_cell.length_b   1.000
_cell.length_c   1.000
_cell.angle_alpha   90.00
_cell.angle_beta   90.00
_cell.angle_gamma   90.00
#
_symmetry.space_group_name_H-M   'P 1'
#
loop_
_entity.id
_entity.type
_entity.pdbx_description
1 polymer ?
#
loop_
_entity_poly.entity_id
_entity_poly.type
_entity_poly.pdbx_seq_one_letter_code
_entity_poly.pdbx_strand_id
1 'polypeptide(L)'
;MSRIVHLALKVEDLERTTEFYQKVFGFKEMNTEKVRDHTSRHLSDGVLDVALIKYDAGTESAESKAAGEGPCIHHFAVEVDSIAAATRQVQSYGCEIISEPGVVPVKFRAPGGTVCELVPKGRYKKPKAKAAPKKPMKKAAKKKKK
;
A
#
# COMPACT_ATOMS: atom_id res chain seq x y z
N MET A 1 -11.90 -12.69 8.97
CA MET A 1 -12.60 -11.77 8.05
C MET A 1 -11.55 -11.09 7.17
N SER A 2 -11.75 -11.13 5.85
CA SER A 2 -10.85 -10.48 4.89
C SER A 2 -11.02 -8.95 4.93
N ARG A 3 -9.93 -8.21 4.68
CA ARG A 3 -9.95 -6.74 4.66
C ARG A 3 -8.93 -6.20 3.68
N ILE A 4 -9.16 -5.00 3.15
CA ILE A 4 -8.16 -4.28 2.37
C ILE A 4 -7.09 -3.77 3.34
N VAL A 5 -5.82 -4.02 2.99
CA VAL A 5 -4.65 -3.65 3.81
C VAL A 5 -3.62 -2.83 3.07
N HIS A 6 -3.76 -2.71 1.75
CA HIS A 6 -2.81 -2.06 0.88
C HIS A 6 -3.49 -1.49 -0.35
N LEU A 7 -3.05 -0.31 -0.79
CA LEU A 7 -3.43 0.35 -2.03
C LEU A 7 -2.15 0.79 -2.75
N ALA A 8 -1.98 0.39 -3.99
CA ALA A 8 -0.87 0.83 -4.83
C ALA A 8 -1.33 1.81 -5.90
N LEU A 9 -0.59 2.88 -6.05
CA LEU A 9 -0.79 3.91 -7.07
C LEU A 9 0.41 3.90 -8.02
N LYS A 10 0.17 3.76 -9.32
CA LYS A 10 1.18 3.97 -10.35
C LYS A 10 1.35 5.47 -10.58
N VAL A 11 2.57 5.96 -10.52
CA VAL A 11 2.89 7.39 -10.58
C VAL A 11 4.03 7.67 -11.56
N GLU A 12 4.03 8.85 -12.16
CA GLU A 12 5.11 9.30 -13.05
C GLU A 12 6.22 10.00 -12.27
N ASP A 13 5.85 10.81 -11.29
CA ASP A 13 6.79 11.54 -10.43
C ASP A 13 6.63 11.10 -8.98
N LEU A 14 7.57 10.26 -8.54
CA LEU A 14 7.57 9.68 -7.19
C LEU A 14 7.74 10.75 -6.11
N GLU A 15 8.67 11.70 -6.33
CA GLU A 15 9.01 12.72 -5.33
C GLU A 15 7.85 13.72 -5.15
N ARG A 16 7.34 14.25 -6.24
CA ARG A 16 6.22 15.18 -6.21
C ARG A 16 4.97 14.56 -5.60
N THR A 17 4.68 13.30 -5.94
CA THR A 17 3.52 12.60 -5.39
C THR A 17 3.70 12.30 -3.91
N THR A 18 4.91 11.92 -3.49
CA THR A 18 5.25 11.73 -2.07
C THR A 18 5.04 13.02 -1.29
N GLU A 19 5.62 14.12 -1.77
CA GLU A 19 5.51 15.44 -1.15
C GLU A 19 4.04 15.86 -0.98
N PHE A 20 3.21 15.63 -1.99
CA PHE A 20 1.78 15.93 -1.94
C PHE A 20 1.09 15.17 -0.79
N TYR A 21 1.21 13.86 -0.72
CA TYR A 21 0.57 13.06 0.33
C TYR A 21 1.11 13.41 1.74
N GLN A 22 2.39 13.71 1.85
CA GLN A 22 2.99 14.09 3.13
C GLN A 22 2.55 15.48 3.58
N LYS A 23 2.60 16.51 2.72
CA LYS A 23 2.31 17.90 3.09
C LYS A 23 0.82 18.17 3.25
N VAL A 24 -0.01 17.61 2.36
CA VAL A 24 -1.45 17.89 2.37
C VAL A 24 -2.19 17.02 3.38
N PHE A 25 -1.87 15.72 3.46
CA PHE A 25 -2.61 14.77 4.28
C PHE A 25 -1.82 14.23 5.48
N GLY A 26 -0.54 14.58 5.60
CA GLY A 26 0.29 14.17 6.73
C GLY A 26 0.70 12.70 6.72
N PHE A 27 0.64 12.01 5.56
CA PHE A 27 1.07 10.62 5.44
C PHE A 27 2.53 10.48 5.84
N LYS A 28 2.90 9.34 6.40
CA LYS A 28 4.26 9.06 6.84
C LYS A 28 4.90 8.03 5.91
N GLU A 29 6.12 8.32 5.46
CA GLU A 29 6.91 7.34 4.74
C GLU A 29 7.33 6.21 5.67
N MET A 30 7.16 4.98 5.19
CA MET A 30 7.48 3.75 5.90
C MET A 30 8.79 3.16 5.40
N ASN A 31 8.92 3.02 4.08
CA ASN A 31 10.12 2.57 3.39
C ASN A 31 10.07 2.94 1.90
N THR A 32 11.23 2.92 1.27
CA THR A 32 11.38 3.00 -0.18
C THR A 32 12.37 1.92 -0.62
N GLU A 33 12.01 1.18 -1.65
CA GLU A 33 12.87 0.11 -2.18
C GLU A 33 12.80 0.04 -3.71
N LYS A 34 13.89 -0.45 -4.32
CA LYS A 34 13.95 -0.81 -5.73
C LYS A 34 13.54 -2.27 -5.87
N VAL A 35 12.49 -2.54 -6.61
CA VAL A 35 11.93 -3.89 -6.83
C VAL A 35 11.96 -4.19 -8.32
N ARG A 36 12.93 -4.99 -8.75
CA ARG A 36 13.10 -5.39 -10.17
C ARG A 36 13.05 -4.19 -11.12
N ASP A 37 11.91 -3.89 -11.71
CA ASP A 37 11.68 -2.92 -12.78
C ASP A 37 10.96 -1.63 -12.31
N HIS A 38 10.80 -1.44 -11.01
CA HIS A 38 10.17 -0.26 -10.46
C HIS A 38 10.74 0.15 -9.10
N THR A 39 10.52 1.39 -8.71
CA THR A 39 10.72 1.85 -7.34
C THR A 39 9.37 1.90 -6.64
N SER A 40 9.29 1.29 -5.47
CA SER A 40 8.12 1.29 -4.60
C SER A 40 8.41 2.10 -3.34
N ARG A 41 7.59 3.11 -3.07
CA ARG A 41 7.63 3.91 -1.83
C ARG A 41 6.34 3.72 -1.07
N HIS A 42 6.46 3.22 0.15
CA HIS A 42 5.33 2.97 1.02
C HIS A 42 5.09 4.14 1.97
N LEU A 43 3.88 4.67 1.92
CA LEU A 43 3.38 5.70 2.83
C LEU A 43 2.26 5.09 3.68
N SER A 44 1.87 5.77 4.76
CA SER A 44 0.70 5.37 5.54
C SER A 44 -0.02 6.58 6.14
N ASP A 45 -1.35 6.48 6.19
CA ASP A 45 -2.24 7.37 6.95
C ASP A 45 -2.39 6.96 8.43
N GLY A 46 -1.70 5.88 8.84
CA GLY A 46 -1.81 5.27 10.16
C GLY A 46 -2.67 4.00 10.19
N VAL A 47 -3.40 3.70 9.12
CA VAL A 47 -4.30 2.55 9.00
C VAL A 47 -3.95 1.67 7.81
N LEU A 48 -3.81 2.29 6.63
CA LEU A 48 -3.58 1.63 5.36
C LEU A 48 -2.13 1.82 4.91
N ASP A 49 -1.57 0.81 4.27
CA ASP A 49 -0.35 0.94 3.49
C ASP A 49 -0.71 1.47 2.09
N VAL A 50 -0.07 2.58 1.69
CA VAL A 50 -0.25 3.19 0.38
C VAL A 50 1.10 3.21 -0.34
N ALA A 51 1.26 2.36 -1.36
CA ALA A 51 2.49 2.34 -2.16
C ALA A 51 2.38 3.26 -3.37
N LEU A 52 3.42 4.04 -3.60
CA LEU A 52 3.64 4.78 -4.85
C LEU A 52 4.62 3.97 -5.69
N ILE A 53 4.20 3.55 -6.88
CA ILE A 53 4.98 2.71 -7.79
C ILE A 53 5.38 3.53 -9.01
N LYS A 54 6.69 3.73 -9.19
CA LYS A 54 7.25 4.33 -10.40
C LYS A 54 8.03 3.28 -11.16
N TYR A 55 7.53 2.91 -12.33
CA TYR A 55 8.21 1.99 -13.23
C TYR A 55 9.42 2.65 -13.92
N ASP A 56 10.39 1.84 -14.26
CA ASP A 56 11.51 2.25 -15.13
C ASP A 56 11.03 2.46 -16.57
N ALA A 57 11.73 3.27 -17.31
CA ALA A 57 11.43 3.48 -18.72
C ALA A 57 11.55 2.16 -19.50
N GLY A 58 10.58 1.88 -20.37
CA GLY A 58 10.58 0.68 -21.21
C GLY A 58 10.24 -0.62 -20.49
N THR A 59 9.65 -0.56 -19.30
CA THR A 59 9.21 -1.75 -18.57
C THR A 59 8.09 -2.48 -19.32
N GLU A 60 8.28 -3.81 -19.51
CA GLU A 60 7.37 -4.71 -20.24
C GLU A 60 6.85 -5.86 -19.37
N SER A 61 6.98 -5.76 -18.05
CA SER A 61 6.51 -6.81 -17.14
C SER A 61 5.00 -7.00 -17.20
N ALA A 62 4.54 -8.23 -16.94
CA ALA A 62 3.11 -8.54 -16.89
C ALA A 62 2.37 -7.67 -15.88
N GLU A 63 3.04 -7.31 -14.77
CA GLU A 63 2.49 -6.46 -13.73
C GLU A 63 2.28 -5.03 -14.21
N SER A 64 3.27 -4.43 -14.91
CA SER A 64 3.14 -3.07 -15.46
C SER A 64 2.06 -2.99 -16.53
N LYS A 65 1.96 -4.03 -17.38
CA LYS A 65 0.92 -4.15 -18.43
C LYS A 65 -0.48 -4.33 -17.83
N ALA A 66 -0.61 -5.12 -16.77
CA ALA A 66 -1.89 -5.33 -16.10
C ALA A 66 -2.46 -4.05 -15.46
N ALA A 67 -1.60 -3.14 -15.02
CA ALA A 67 -2.00 -1.84 -14.48
C ALA A 67 -2.53 -0.86 -15.54
N GLY A 68 -2.14 -1.07 -16.82
CA GLY A 68 -2.48 -0.18 -17.92
C GLY A 68 -1.49 0.99 -18.08
N GLU A 69 -1.82 1.90 -19.00
CA GLU A 69 -1.00 3.07 -19.31
C GLU A 69 -1.26 4.23 -18.33
N GLY A 70 -0.25 5.09 -18.15
CA GLY A 70 -0.34 6.30 -17.35
C GLY A 70 -0.50 6.09 -15.84
N PRO A 71 -0.65 7.19 -15.08
CA PRO A 71 -0.94 7.15 -13.64
C PRO A 71 -2.32 6.56 -13.37
N CYS A 72 -2.42 5.67 -12.39
CA CYS A 72 -3.66 4.98 -12.05
C CYS A 72 -3.61 4.36 -10.65
N ILE A 73 -4.76 3.88 -10.17
CA ILE A 73 -4.77 2.89 -9.10
C ILE A 73 -4.24 1.58 -9.70
N HIS A 74 -3.06 1.17 -9.26
CA HIS A 74 -2.38 -0.01 -9.78
C HIS A 74 -3.08 -1.31 -9.31
N HIS A 75 -3.24 -1.45 -8.01
CA HIS A 75 -3.93 -2.57 -7.38
C HIS A 75 -4.27 -2.27 -5.92
N PHE A 76 -5.09 -3.11 -5.32
CA PHE A 76 -5.25 -3.18 -3.88
C PHE A 76 -5.07 -4.62 -3.39
N ALA A 77 -4.65 -4.79 -2.14
CA ALA A 77 -4.46 -6.11 -1.55
C ALA A 77 -5.50 -6.41 -0.47
N VAL A 78 -6.01 -7.64 -0.53
CA VAL A 78 -6.93 -8.21 0.46
C VAL A 78 -6.19 -9.24 1.32
N GLU A 79 -6.16 -8.98 2.61
CA GLU A 79 -5.64 -9.94 3.60
C GLU A 79 -6.62 -11.09 3.79
N VAL A 80 -6.13 -12.32 3.68
CA VAL A 80 -6.94 -13.53 3.78
C VAL A 80 -6.37 -14.54 4.77
N ASP A 81 -7.22 -15.40 5.29
CA ASP A 81 -6.81 -16.44 6.23
C ASP A 81 -6.02 -17.57 5.56
N SER A 82 -6.37 -17.91 4.31
CA SER A 82 -5.70 -18.94 3.52
C SER A 82 -5.59 -18.49 2.06
N ILE A 83 -4.36 -18.27 1.61
CA ILE A 83 -4.06 -17.93 0.21
C ILE A 83 -4.61 -19.00 -0.72
N ALA A 84 -4.34 -20.28 -0.45
CA ALA A 84 -4.78 -21.38 -1.31
C ALA A 84 -6.31 -21.46 -1.43
N ALA A 85 -7.04 -21.30 -0.31
CA ALA A 85 -8.50 -21.33 -0.34
C ALA A 85 -9.07 -20.10 -1.09
N ALA A 86 -8.54 -18.93 -0.83
CA ALA A 86 -8.97 -17.70 -1.50
C ALA A 86 -8.66 -17.74 -3.00
N THR A 87 -7.48 -18.26 -3.40
CA THR A 87 -7.13 -18.43 -4.82
C THR A 87 -8.12 -19.34 -5.54
N ARG A 88 -8.45 -20.50 -4.97
CA ARG A 88 -9.47 -21.38 -5.56
C ARG A 88 -10.83 -20.69 -5.68
N GLN A 89 -11.20 -19.89 -4.66
CA GLN A 89 -12.46 -19.17 -4.67
C GLN A 89 -12.52 -18.13 -5.79
N VAL A 90 -11.49 -17.28 -5.96
CA VAL A 90 -11.48 -16.28 -7.05
C VAL A 90 -11.46 -16.96 -8.43
N GLN A 91 -10.74 -18.09 -8.57
CA GLN A 91 -10.76 -18.89 -9.81
C GLN A 91 -12.15 -19.46 -10.11
N SER A 92 -12.91 -19.89 -9.10
CA SER A 92 -14.29 -20.40 -9.30
C SER A 92 -15.26 -19.33 -9.80
N TYR A 93 -14.92 -18.03 -9.62
CA TYR A 93 -15.63 -16.89 -10.21
C TYR A 93 -15.12 -16.53 -11.61
N GLY A 94 -14.21 -17.31 -12.20
CA GLY A 94 -13.65 -17.05 -13.52
C GLY A 94 -12.58 -15.96 -13.55
N CYS A 95 -12.02 -15.58 -12.40
CA CYS A 95 -10.95 -14.56 -12.35
C CYS A 95 -9.64 -15.11 -12.92
N GLU A 96 -8.99 -14.31 -13.77
CA GLU A 96 -7.64 -14.55 -14.27
C GLU A 96 -6.61 -14.38 -13.15
N ILE A 97 -5.75 -15.40 -12.95
CA ILE A 97 -4.57 -15.28 -12.07
C ILE A 97 -3.41 -14.72 -12.89
N ILE A 98 -2.86 -13.59 -12.46
CA ILE A 98 -1.77 -12.86 -13.13
C ILE A 98 -0.40 -13.35 -12.62
N SER A 99 -0.31 -13.71 -11.34
CA SER A 99 0.94 -14.21 -10.74
C SER A 99 1.31 -15.58 -11.24
N GLU A 100 2.61 -15.84 -11.36
CA GLU A 100 3.12 -17.19 -11.60
C GLU A 100 2.72 -18.16 -10.47
N PRO A 101 2.55 -19.45 -10.75
CA PRO A 101 2.22 -20.44 -9.74
C PRO A 101 3.18 -20.42 -8.54
N GLY A 102 2.63 -20.42 -7.34
CA GLY A 102 3.41 -20.42 -6.09
C GLY A 102 3.94 -19.05 -5.64
N VAL A 103 3.76 -18.00 -6.43
CA VAL A 103 4.16 -16.63 -6.04
C VAL A 103 3.13 -16.01 -5.10
N VAL A 104 3.62 -15.34 -4.05
CA VAL A 104 2.82 -14.56 -3.10
C VAL A 104 3.41 -13.16 -3.00
N PRO A 105 2.61 -12.09 -3.20
CA PRO A 105 1.15 -12.02 -3.35
C PRO A 105 0.60 -12.71 -4.60
N VAL A 106 -0.60 -13.26 -4.49
CA VAL A 106 -1.31 -13.78 -5.65
C VAL A 106 -2.10 -12.64 -6.29
N LYS A 107 -1.65 -12.16 -7.44
CA LYS A 107 -2.35 -11.14 -8.22
C LYS A 107 -3.37 -11.80 -9.14
N PHE A 108 -4.53 -11.19 -9.23
CA PHE A 108 -5.62 -11.62 -10.11
C PHE A 108 -6.43 -10.43 -10.61
N ARG A 109 -7.16 -10.64 -11.69
CA ARG A 109 -8.09 -9.64 -12.25
C ARG A 109 -9.48 -9.90 -11.72
N ALA A 110 -9.98 -9.00 -10.88
CA ALA A 110 -11.33 -9.08 -10.34
C ALA A 110 -12.39 -8.77 -11.41
N PRO A 111 -13.66 -9.15 -11.22
CA PRO A 111 -14.76 -8.68 -12.06
C PRO A 111 -14.73 -7.14 -12.17
N GLY A 112 -14.90 -6.62 -13.39
CA GLY A 112 -14.75 -5.19 -13.66
C GLY A 112 -13.33 -4.75 -14.03
N GLY A 113 -12.34 -5.68 -14.02
CA GLY A 113 -11.00 -5.46 -14.57
C GLY A 113 -9.94 -4.96 -13.57
N THR A 114 -10.32 -4.62 -12.33
CA THR A 114 -9.36 -4.14 -11.33
C THR A 114 -8.38 -5.23 -10.92
N VAL A 115 -7.08 -4.90 -10.86
CA VAL A 115 -6.05 -5.81 -10.34
C VAL A 115 -6.11 -5.84 -8.82
N CYS A 116 -6.19 -7.03 -8.26
CA CYS A 116 -6.20 -7.28 -6.82
C CYS A 116 -5.09 -8.25 -6.43
N GLU A 117 -4.69 -8.20 -5.16
CA GLU A 117 -3.76 -9.16 -4.55
C GLU A 117 -4.39 -9.89 -3.38
N LEU A 118 -4.12 -11.18 -3.26
CA LEU A 118 -4.34 -11.94 -2.03
C LEU A 118 -3.03 -11.97 -1.24
N VAL A 119 -3.09 -11.58 0.02
CA VAL A 119 -1.93 -11.54 0.91
C VAL A 119 -2.21 -12.27 2.22
N PRO A 120 -1.18 -12.91 2.82
CA PRO A 120 -1.32 -13.51 4.14
C PRO A 120 -1.46 -12.45 5.22
N LYS A 121 -2.03 -12.81 6.35
CA LYS A 121 -2.14 -11.93 7.53
C LYS A 121 -0.80 -11.31 7.91
N GLY A 122 -0.83 -10.00 8.16
CA GLY A 122 0.32 -9.25 8.65
C GLY A 122 1.39 -8.95 7.61
N ARG A 123 1.15 -9.20 6.31
CA ARG A 123 2.11 -8.84 5.26
C ARG A 123 2.37 -7.34 5.25
N TYR A 124 1.33 -6.53 5.26
CA TYR A 124 1.44 -5.06 5.39
C TYR A 124 1.26 -4.69 6.86
N LYS A 125 2.38 -4.35 7.50
CA LYS A 125 2.38 -3.98 8.91
C LYS A 125 1.77 -2.58 9.08
N LYS A 126 0.87 -2.45 10.04
CA LYS A 126 0.41 -1.13 10.46
C LYS A 126 1.61 -0.33 10.99
N PRO A 127 1.76 0.97 10.64
CA PRO A 127 2.76 1.81 11.26
C PRO A 127 2.54 1.80 12.77
N LYS A 128 3.62 1.63 13.53
CA LYS A 128 3.54 1.79 14.98
C LYS A 128 3.17 3.25 15.24
N ALA A 129 2.03 3.49 15.87
CA ALA A 129 1.64 4.81 16.30
C ALA A 129 2.79 5.39 17.13
N LYS A 130 3.49 6.42 16.62
CA LYS A 130 4.44 7.18 17.44
C LYS A 130 3.61 7.80 18.55
N ALA A 131 3.96 7.52 19.82
CA ALA A 131 3.31 8.13 20.97
C ALA A 131 3.25 9.64 20.76
N ALA A 132 2.04 10.20 20.90
CA ALA A 132 1.85 11.64 20.79
C ALA A 132 2.82 12.36 21.74
N PRO A 133 3.49 13.45 21.32
CA PRO A 133 4.38 14.18 22.20
C PRO A 133 3.59 14.61 23.44
N LYS A 134 4.06 14.21 24.62
CA LYS A 134 3.46 14.64 25.90
C LYS A 134 3.46 16.18 25.92
N LYS A 135 2.27 16.78 25.97
CA LYS A 135 2.13 18.23 26.14
C LYS A 135 2.94 18.63 27.37
N PRO A 136 3.81 19.67 27.29
CA PRO A 136 4.54 20.14 28.46
C PRO A 136 3.53 20.59 29.54
N MET A 137 3.63 20.00 30.71
CA MET A 137 2.85 20.43 31.88
C MET A 137 3.19 21.89 32.16
N LYS A 138 2.19 22.78 32.05
CA LYS A 138 2.30 24.16 32.51
C LYS A 138 2.61 24.15 34.02
N LYS A 139 3.82 24.59 34.42
CA LYS A 139 4.15 24.82 35.83
C LYS A 139 3.20 25.87 36.37
N ALA A 140 2.43 25.50 37.39
CA ALA A 140 1.57 26.43 38.10
C ALA A 140 2.45 27.54 38.73
N ALA A 141 2.16 28.80 38.39
CA ALA A 141 2.83 29.94 38.98
C ALA A 141 2.40 30.06 40.45
N LYS A 142 3.36 29.92 41.37
CA LYS A 142 3.16 30.19 42.79
C LYS A 142 2.88 31.72 42.96
N LYS A 143 1.62 32.09 43.31
CA LYS A 143 1.28 33.41 43.76
C LYS A 143 2.00 33.67 45.10
N LYS A 144 2.97 34.55 45.12
CA LYS A 144 3.47 35.13 46.40
C LYS A 144 2.39 36.10 46.95
N LYS A 145 1.86 35.78 48.13
CA LYS A 145 1.12 36.77 48.94
C LYS A 145 2.11 37.67 49.63
N LYS A 146 1.88 38.96 49.50
CA LYS A 146 2.39 40.01 50.38
C LYS A 146 1.49 40.14 51.60
#